data_2a2b2fa259e3bff4747fe10f4f03e228
#
_entry.id   2a2b2fa259e3bff4747fe10f4f03e228
#
_cell.length_a   1.000
_cell.length_b   1.000
_cell.length_c   1.000
_cell.angle_alpha   90.00
_cell.angle_beta   90.00
_cell.angle_gamma   90.00
#
_symmetry.space_group_name_H-M   'P 1'
#
loop_
_entity.id
_entity.type
_entity.pdbx_description
1 polymer ?
#
loop_
_entity_poly.entity_id
_entity_poly.type
_entity_poly.pdbx_seq_one_letter_code
_entity_poly.pdbx_strand_id
1 'polypeptide(L)'
;MHDQIAKYTQKLLRDRTAVPDSIHFYRLDDVVSTNRQDEWLAMFTEVFQGLDITALLFARLTLPFADLLVDREEPGTHRLVPKDSETKVFLHDIPFIRKKEWEGASKTDLTTMIVRCLKERKAAIIQGLGVVSTGGVTVEQAYIGFSTIFHTTFVKYLLDVLTDGFKLPNERMVFEGFKLAWNRTPDLSGLVFTPGPLERTAASHLSPRPNPLPQEPREIIYKEICQVGRYTVEKGFVDSFFGNISYFDGTTIYISQTTSSLDELEGFIDPVPIDGSSTAGLSASSELPTHRGIYLDSPYRAVLHGHPRFSIILSMLCDEKNCGIKDCNRLCNRTRTVCGVPIVAGETGAGGMAKSVPAAIKEQGVCIVYGHGIFAAGEKDFRKAFMKMAEVENRCREEYFRLSEERTGSK
;
A
#
# COMPACT_ATOMS: atom_id res chain seq x y z
N MET A 1 11.53 -23.88 -2.32
CA MET A 1 10.51 -23.74 -3.38
C MET A 1 9.09 -23.72 -2.81
N HIS A 2 8.64 -24.75 -2.11
CA HIS A 2 7.37 -24.73 -1.36
C HIS A 2 7.27 -23.57 -0.35
N ASP A 3 8.39 -23.08 0.16
CA ASP A 3 8.46 -21.99 1.13
C ASP A 3 7.87 -20.65 0.62
N GLN A 4 8.04 -20.28 -0.66
CA GLN A 4 7.51 -19.01 -1.17
C GLN A 4 5.98 -19.03 -1.30
N ILE A 5 5.41 -20.11 -1.83
CA ILE A 5 3.94 -20.26 -1.91
C ILE A 5 3.34 -20.25 -0.51
N ALA A 6 3.91 -21.01 0.43
CA ALA A 6 3.47 -21.03 1.83
C ALA A 6 3.58 -19.63 2.48
N LYS A 7 4.72 -18.95 2.27
CA LYS A 7 4.98 -17.59 2.75
C LYS A 7 3.89 -16.59 2.30
N TYR A 8 3.64 -16.49 0.99
CA TYR A 8 2.68 -15.52 0.47
C TYR A 8 1.23 -15.92 0.73
N THR A 9 0.93 -17.22 0.86
CA THR A 9 -0.37 -17.69 1.38
C THR A 9 -0.59 -17.18 2.81
N GLN A 10 0.41 -17.30 3.68
CA GLN A 10 0.32 -16.81 5.06
C GLN A 10 0.17 -15.28 5.12
N LYS A 11 0.88 -14.51 4.25
CA LYS A 11 0.70 -13.05 4.17
C LYS A 11 -0.73 -12.68 3.78
N LEU A 12 -1.31 -13.31 2.76
CA LEU A 12 -2.71 -13.06 2.35
C LEU A 12 -3.71 -13.33 3.48
N LEU A 13 -3.47 -14.38 4.27
CA LEU A 13 -4.31 -14.75 5.42
C LEU A 13 -4.15 -13.79 6.58
N ARG A 14 -2.91 -13.43 6.94
CA ARG A 14 -2.59 -12.46 7.99
C ARG A 14 -3.21 -11.11 7.69
N ASP A 15 -3.05 -10.63 6.45
CA ASP A 15 -3.51 -9.32 6.00
C ASP A 15 -5.02 -9.32 5.67
N ARG A 16 -5.66 -10.49 5.74
CA ARG A 16 -7.10 -10.69 5.48
C ARG A 16 -7.54 -10.13 4.12
N THR A 17 -6.71 -10.29 3.11
CA THR A 17 -7.01 -9.79 1.75
C THR A 17 -7.69 -10.82 0.89
N ALA A 18 -7.44 -12.12 1.13
CA ALA A 18 -8.02 -13.22 0.38
C ALA A 18 -8.85 -14.16 1.28
N VAL A 19 -9.91 -14.73 0.70
CA VAL A 19 -10.70 -15.78 1.34
C VAL A 19 -9.85 -17.06 1.45
N PRO A 20 -9.68 -17.66 2.64
CA PRO A 20 -8.72 -18.74 2.87
C PRO A 20 -8.83 -19.91 1.90
N ASP A 21 -10.05 -20.37 1.65
CA ASP A 21 -10.31 -21.55 0.82
C ASP A 21 -10.27 -21.26 -0.69
N SER A 22 -9.97 -20.03 -1.09
CA SER A 22 -9.90 -19.62 -2.49
C SER A 22 -8.49 -19.33 -2.99
N ILE A 23 -7.46 -19.52 -2.17
CA ILE A 23 -6.08 -19.15 -2.51
C ILE A 23 -5.44 -20.28 -3.32
N HIS A 24 -5.16 -20.02 -4.60
CA HIS A 24 -4.50 -20.91 -5.53
C HIS A 24 -3.27 -20.22 -6.12
N PHE A 25 -2.10 -20.68 -5.72
CA PHE A 25 -0.84 -20.30 -6.34
C PHE A 25 -0.43 -21.37 -7.37
N TYR A 26 0.00 -20.92 -8.51
CA TYR A 26 0.58 -21.74 -9.57
C TYR A 26 1.95 -21.20 -9.90
N ARG A 27 2.92 -22.09 -10.06
CA ARG A 27 4.27 -21.76 -10.48
C ARG A 27 4.72 -22.72 -11.57
N LEU A 28 5.26 -22.18 -12.63
CA LEU A 28 5.84 -22.92 -13.74
C LEU A 28 7.38 -22.93 -13.58
N ASP A 29 7.91 -24.13 -13.37
CA ASP A 29 9.31 -24.45 -13.63
C ASP A 29 9.30 -25.38 -14.89
N ASP A 30 9.74 -26.63 -14.81
CA ASP A 30 9.55 -27.62 -15.90
C ASP A 30 8.09 -28.09 -15.96
N VAL A 31 7.42 -28.11 -14.81
CA VAL A 31 6.00 -28.47 -14.66
C VAL A 31 5.30 -27.44 -13.77
N VAL A 32 3.98 -27.32 -13.92
CA VAL A 32 3.17 -26.46 -13.05
C VAL A 32 3.03 -27.09 -11.67
N SER A 33 3.53 -26.41 -10.65
CA SER A 33 3.33 -26.74 -9.24
C SER A 33 2.29 -25.81 -8.62
N THR A 34 1.52 -26.33 -7.66
CA THR A 34 0.43 -25.59 -7.00
C THR A 34 0.30 -25.99 -5.52
N ASN A 35 -0.26 -25.09 -4.69
CA ASN A 35 -0.66 -25.40 -3.31
C ASN A 35 -1.98 -26.18 -3.22
N ARG A 36 -2.76 -26.27 -4.30
CA ARG A 36 -4.02 -26.99 -4.37
C ARG A 36 -4.18 -27.72 -5.69
N GLN A 37 -4.63 -28.97 -5.62
CA GLN A 37 -5.05 -29.72 -6.80
C GLN A 37 -6.57 -29.79 -6.84
N ASP A 38 -7.18 -29.05 -7.78
CA ASP A 38 -8.61 -28.98 -7.97
C ASP A 38 -8.96 -28.76 -9.44
N GLU A 39 -10.23 -28.45 -9.70
CA GLU A 39 -10.75 -28.25 -11.05
C GLU A 39 -10.13 -27.05 -11.82
N TRP A 40 -9.48 -26.11 -11.12
CA TRP A 40 -8.87 -24.93 -11.71
C TRP A 40 -7.48 -25.22 -12.29
N LEU A 41 -6.81 -26.28 -11.85
CA LEU A 41 -5.44 -26.59 -12.24
C LEU A 41 -5.29 -26.72 -13.75
N ALA A 42 -6.18 -27.45 -14.41
CA ALA A 42 -6.12 -27.63 -15.87
C ALA A 42 -6.26 -26.31 -16.61
N MET A 43 -7.26 -25.49 -16.21
CA MET A 43 -7.51 -24.18 -16.81
C MET A 43 -6.31 -23.24 -16.65
N PHE A 44 -5.74 -23.10 -15.44
CA PHE A 44 -4.60 -22.22 -15.21
C PHE A 44 -3.30 -22.76 -15.81
N THR A 45 -3.17 -24.07 -16.00
CA THR A 45 -2.06 -24.64 -16.79
C THR A 45 -2.11 -24.16 -18.25
N GLU A 46 -3.31 -24.10 -18.85
CA GLU A 46 -3.47 -23.55 -20.20
C GLU A 46 -3.17 -22.04 -20.26
N VAL A 47 -3.42 -21.27 -19.17
CA VAL A 47 -3.06 -19.84 -19.11
C VAL A 47 -1.56 -19.64 -19.28
N PHE A 48 -0.70 -20.48 -18.69
CA PHE A 48 0.75 -20.41 -18.86
C PHE A 48 1.18 -20.64 -20.32
N GLN A 49 0.46 -21.45 -21.09
CA GLN A 49 0.77 -21.67 -22.51
C GLN A 49 0.51 -20.42 -23.38
N GLY A 50 -0.36 -19.52 -22.91
CA GLY A 50 -0.73 -18.29 -23.61
C GLY A 50 0.06 -17.04 -23.19
N LEU A 51 0.94 -17.15 -22.18
CA LEU A 51 1.61 -16.02 -21.53
C LEU A 51 3.06 -16.32 -21.18
N ASP A 52 3.90 -15.30 -21.23
CA ASP A 52 5.30 -15.32 -20.78
C ASP A 52 5.39 -15.03 -19.27
N ILE A 53 4.93 -15.98 -18.43
CA ILE A 53 4.89 -15.85 -16.96
C ILE A 53 5.40 -17.14 -16.32
N THR A 54 5.92 -17.03 -15.09
CA THR A 54 6.34 -18.18 -14.29
C THR A 54 5.52 -18.37 -13.03
N ALA A 55 4.65 -17.41 -12.69
CA ALA A 55 3.80 -17.49 -11.51
C ALA A 55 2.41 -16.91 -11.78
N LEU A 56 1.41 -17.47 -11.10
CA LEU A 56 0.03 -17.00 -11.12
C LEU A 56 -0.58 -17.20 -9.73
N LEU A 57 -1.34 -16.23 -9.29
CA LEU A 57 -2.21 -16.31 -8.11
C LEU A 57 -3.66 -16.09 -8.57
N PHE A 58 -4.53 -17.01 -8.16
CA PHE A 58 -5.97 -16.84 -8.25
C PHE A 58 -6.59 -16.95 -6.87
N ALA A 59 -7.37 -15.96 -6.45
CA ALA A 59 -8.07 -15.97 -5.17
C ALA A 59 -9.28 -15.03 -5.16
N ARG A 60 -10.24 -15.28 -4.25
CA ARG A 60 -11.32 -14.33 -3.97
C ARG A 60 -10.87 -13.31 -2.93
N LEU A 61 -11.22 -12.05 -3.17
CA LEU A 61 -11.04 -10.99 -2.18
C LEU A 61 -11.99 -11.22 -0.98
N THR A 62 -11.55 -10.85 0.21
CA THR A 62 -12.41 -10.92 1.42
C THR A 62 -13.55 -9.91 1.40
N LEU A 63 -13.40 -8.82 0.65
CA LEU A 63 -14.41 -7.79 0.47
C LEU A 63 -15.00 -7.86 -0.95
N PRO A 64 -16.31 -7.74 -1.11
CA PRO A 64 -16.98 -7.86 -2.42
C PRO A 64 -16.86 -6.58 -3.26
N PHE A 65 -15.95 -5.69 -2.93
CA PHE A 65 -15.81 -4.37 -3.57
C PHE A 65 -15.43 -4.44 -5.05
N ALA A 66 -14.66 -5.45 -5.43
CA ALA A 66 -14.32 -5.67 -6.84
C ALA A 66 -15.57 -5.95 -7.68
N ASP A 67 -16.44 -6.85 -7.20
CA ASP A 67 -17.68 -7.21 -7.90
C ASP A 67 -18.65 -6.03 -7.95
N LEU A 68 -18.81 -5.30 -6.84
CA LEU A 68 -19.64 -4.09 -6.79
C LEU A 68 -19.14 -3.00 -7.74
N LEU A 69 -17.82 -2.80 -7.83
CA LEU A 69 -17.25 -1.84 -8.76
C LEU A 69 -17.51 -2.23 -10.22
N VAL A 70 -17.40 -3.52 -10.55
CA VAL A 70 -17.75 -4.02 -11.90
C VAL A 70 -19.21 -3.78 -12.23
N ASP A 71 -20.13 -3.99 -11.26
CA ASP A 71 -21.56 -3.72 -11.44
C ASP A 71 -21.88 -2.23 -11.57
N ARG A 72 -21.07 -1.34 -10.98
CA ARG A 72 -21.20 0.12 -11.11
C ARG A 72 -20.76 0.66 -12.47
N GLU A 73 -19.89 -0.06 -13.19
CA GLU A 73 -19.38 0.39 -14.49
C GLU A 73 -20.43 0.24 -15.59
N GLU A 74 -20.46 1.20 -16.52
CA GLU A 74 -21.37 1.23 -17.66
C GLU A 74 -21.27 -0.04 -18.53
N PRO A 75 -22.38 -0.48 -19.14
CA PRO A 75 -22.35 -1.56 -20.12
C PRO A 75 -21.34 -1.28 -21.25
N GLY A 76 -20.49 -2.28 -21.55
CA GLY A 76 -19.44 -2.14 -22.56
C GLY A 76 -18.08 -1.68 -22.03
N THR A 77 -18.00 -1.19 -20.79
CA THR A 77 -16.74 -0.96 -20.10
C THR A 77 -16.15 -2.28 -19.61
N HIS A 78 -14.86 -2.49 -19.80
CA HIS A 78 -14.14 -3.70 -19.40
C HIS A 78 -12.89 -3.40 -18.55
N ARG A 79 -12.79 -2.18 -17.99
CA ARG A 79 -11.64 -1.74 -17.20
C ARG A 79 -12.05 -0.86 -16.04
N LEU A 80 -11.51 -1.13 -14.86
CA LEU A 80 -11.56 -0.24 -13.71
C LEU A 80 -10.30 0.63 -13.68
N VAL A 81 -10.48 1.94 -13.46
CA VAL A 81 -9.34 2.87 -13.33
C VAL A 81 -9.13 3.19 -11.86
N PRO A 82 -7.92 2.94 -11.30
CA PRO A 82 -7.57 3.33 -9.94
C PRO A 82 -7.74 4.84 -9.70
N LYS A 83 -8.08 5.21 -8.47
CA LYS A 83 -8.26 6.61 -8.08
C LYS A 83 -7.04 7.18 -7.37
N ASP A 84 -6.38 6.37 -6.56
CA ASP A 84 -5.14 6.74 -5.87
C ASP A 84 -3.95 6.78 -6.83
N SER A 85 -2.96 7.60 -6.49
CA SER A 85 -1.83 7.87 -7.38
C SER A 85 -0.87 6.68 -7.50
N GLU A 86 -0.72 5.89 -6.45
CA GLU A 86 0.22 4.78 -6.41
C GLU A 86 -0.25 3.60 -7.23
N THR A 87 -1.48 3.13 -6.97
CA THR A 87 -2.00 1.97 -7.71
C THR A 87 -2.29 2.31 -9.17
N LYS A 88 -2.59 3.58 -9.48
CA LYS A 88 -2.73 4.05 -10.85
C LYS A 88 -1.43 3.93 -11.64
N VAL A 89 -0.28 4.24 -11.04
CA VAL A 89 1.04 4.07 -11.68
C VAL A 89 1.39 2.59 -11.82
N PHE A 90 1.07 1.77 -10.82
CA PHE A 90 1.44 0.36 -10.81
C PHE A 90 0.55 -0.51 -11.73
N LEU A 91 -0.76 -0.30 -11.75
CA LEU A 91 -1.74 -1.09 -12.49
C LEU A 91 -2.17 -0.44 -13.81
N HIS A 92 -2.12 0.89 -13.91
CA HIS A 92 -2.74 1.72 -14.94
C HIS A 92 -4.26 1.61 -14.96
N ASP A 93 -4.78 0.45 -15.26
CA ASP A 93 -6.18 0.02 -15.19
C ASP A 93 -6.26 -1.49 -14.91
N ILE A 94 -7.44 -1.95 -14.52
CA ILE A 94 -7.70 -3.34 -14.16
C ILE A 94 -8.75 -3.88 -15.13
N PRO A 95 -8.38 -4.77 -16.07
CA PRO A 95 -9.38 -5.44 -16.90
C PRO A 95 -10.28 -6.33 -16.04
N PHE A 96 -11.53 -6.46 -16.46
CA PHE A 96 -12.45 -7.37 -15.80
C PHE A 96 -13.30 -8.14 -16.81
N ILE A 97 -13.72 -9.33 -16.42
CA ILE A 97 -14.65 -10.21 -17.12
C ILE A 97 -15.93 -10.24 -16.30
N ARG A 98 -17.05 -9.79 -16.89
CA ARG A 98 -18.35 -9.77 -16.21
C ARG A 98 -18.89 -11.19 -16.02
N LYS A 99 -19.65 -11.43 -14.96
CA LYS A 99 -20.27 -12.73 -14.69
C LYS A 99 -21.06 -13.26 -15.88
N LYS A 100 -21.87 -12.43 -16.52
CA LYS A 100 -22.67 -12.79 -17.70
C LYS A 100 -21.87 -13.21 -18.93
N GLU A 101 -20.58 -12.91 -19.00
CA GLU A 101 -19.69 -13.22 -20.13
C GLU A 101 -19.10 -14.63 -20.00
N TRP A 102 -18.85 -15.09 -18.77
CA TRP A 102 -18.26 -16.39 -18.50
C TRP A 102 -19.25 -17.43 -17.97
N GLU A 103 -20.36 -17.01 -17.36
CA GLU A 103 -21.38 -17.93 -16.84
C GLU A 103 -22.06 -18.67 -18.01
N GLY A 104 -21.87 -19.99 -18.07
CA GLY A 104 -22.31 -20.83 -19.19
C GLY A 104 -21.30 -20.95 -20.35
N ALA A 105 -20.19 -20.21 -20.31
CA ALA A 105 -19.07 -20.41 -21.26
C ALA A 105 -18.28 -21.69 -20.93
N SER A 106 -17.60 -22.24 -21.93
CA SER A 106 -16.67 -23.36 -21.70
C SER A 106 -15.45 -22.89 -20.88
N LYS A 107 -14.75 -23.84 -20.21
CA LYS A 107 -13.49 -23.52 -19.52
C LYS A 107 -12.45 -22.94 -20.49
N THR A 108 -12.38 -23.41 -21.72
CA THR A 108 -11.48 -22.90 -22.77
C THR A 108 -11.83 -21.46 -23.16
N ASP A 109 -13.11 -21.09 -23.23
CA ASP A 109 -13.51 -19.71 -23.52
C ASP A 109 -13.10 -18.78 -22.38
N LEU A 110 -13.33 -19.18 -21.11
CA LEU A 110 -12.89 -18.42 -19.96
C LEU A 110 -11.36 -18.26 -19.92
N THR A 111 -10.60 -19.34 -20.19
CA THR A 111 -9.14 -19.28 -20.32
C THR A 111 -8.72 -18.23 -21.34
N THR A 112 -9.36 -18.24 -22.52
CA THR A 112 -9.07 -17.28 -23.61
C THR A 112 -9.32 -15.84 -23.17
N MET A 113 -10.43 -15.56 -22.44
CA MET A 113 -10.73 -14.24 -21.90
C MET A 113 -9.68 -13.79 -20.87
N ILE A 114 -9.28 -14.71 -19.96
CA ILE A 114 -8.24 -14.43 -18.94
C ILE A 114 -6.91 -14.12 -19.62
N VAL A 115 -6.47 -14.94 -20.57
CA VAL A 115 -5.21 -14.73 -21.30
C VAL A 115 -5.23 -13.37 -22.02
N ARG A 116 -6.34 -12.99 -22.66
CA ARG A 116 -6.47 -11.67 -23.29
C ARG A 116 -6.28 -10.54 -22.30
N CYS A 117 -6.89 -10.61 -21.13
CA CYS A 117 -6.72 -9.61 -20.07
C CYS A 117 -5.28 -9.53 -19.58
N LEU A 118 -4.67 -10.69 -19.32
CA LEU A 118 -3.31 -10.78 -18.76
C LEU A 118 -2.19 -10.49 -19.75
N LYS A 119 -2.44 -10.53 -21.06
CA LYS A 119 -1.50 -10.03 -22.08
C LYS A 119 -1.29 -8.52 -22.00
N GLU A 120 -2.26 -7.79 -21.49
CA GLU A 120 -2.22 -6.33 -21.42
C GLU A 120 -1.90 -5.82 -20.01
N ARG A 121 -2.27 -6.57 -18.98
CA ARG A 121 -2.15 -6.17 -17.57
C ARG A 121 -1.68 -7.32 -16.69
N LYS A 122 -1.08 -6.97 -15.55
CA LYS A 122 -0.54 -7.96 -14.59
C LYS A 122 -1.61 -8.71 -13.81
N ALA A 123 -2.85 -8.20 -13.80
CA ALA A 123 -3.95 -8.81 -13.07
C ALA A 123 -5.29 -8.49 -13.73
N ALA A 124 -6.31 -9.29 -13.41
CA ALA A 124 -7.69 -9.10 -13.88
C ALA A 124 -8.70 -9.54 -12.81
N ILE A 125 -9.88 -8.93 -12.83
CA ILE A 125 -11.03 -9.33 -12.00
C ILE A 125 -11.92 -10.25 -12.85
N ILE A 126 -12.28 -11.41 -12.29
CA ILE A 126 -13.29 -12.31 -12.85
C ILE A 126 -14.49 -12.22 -11.92
N GLN A 127 -15.46 -11.40 -12.30
CA GLN A 127 -16.61 -11.08 -11.44
C GLN A 127 -17.31 -12.34 -10.93
N GLY A 128 -17.50 -12.44 -9.62
CA GLY A 128 -18.12 -13.57 -8.93
C GLY A 128 -17.19 -14.76 -8.69
N LEU A 129 -16.00 -14.81 -9.33
CA LEU A 129 -15.02 -15.87 -9.10
C LEU A 129 -13.82 -15.39 -8.28
N GLY A 130 -13.26 -14.21 -8.58
CA GLY A 130 -12.12 -13.68 -7.87
C GLY A 130 -11.18 -12.83 -8.73
N VAL A 131 -9.94 -12.74 -8.30
CA VAL A 131 -8.87 -12.00 -8.95
C VAL A 131 -7.79 -12.97 -9.40
N VAL A 132 -7.32 -12.82 -10.63
CA VAL A 132 -6.13 -13.49 -11.15
C VAL A 132 -5.01 -12.46 -11.31
N SER A 133 -3.81 -12.78 -10.84
CA SER A 133 -2.61 -11.94 -10.99
C SER A 133 -1.40 -12.79 -11.36
N THR A 134 -0.43 -12.17 -12.05
CA THR A 134 0.70 -12.88 -12.65
C THR A 134 2.04 -12.35 -12.15
N GLY A 135 3.03 -13.22 -12.13
CA GLY A 135 4.44 -12.90 -11.94
C GLY A 135 5.26 -13.39 -13.13
N GLY A 136 6.04 -12.50 -13.76
CA GLY A 136 6.93 -12.87 -14.86
C GLY A 136 8.08 -13.74 -14.40
N VAL A 137 8.51 -13.61 -13.13
CA VAL A 137 9.67 -14.33 -12.58
C VAL A 137 9.37 -14.99 -11.24
N THR A 138 8.57 -14.36 -10.35
CA THR A 138 8.40 -14.83 -8.97
C THR A 138 6.94 -14.90 -8.54
N VAL A 139 6.67 -15.77 -7.57
CA VAL A 139 5.37 -15.85 -6.87
C VAL A 139 5.06 -14.53 -6.15
N GLU A 140 6.08 -13.83 -5.68
CA GLU A 140 5.95 -12.52 -5.05
C GLU A 140 5.29 -11.48 -5.95
N GLN A 141 5.66 -11.44 -7.24
CA GLN A 141 5.06 -10.51 -8.19
C GLN A 141 3.55 -10.75 -8.36
N ALA A 142 3.13 -12.02 -8.37
CA ALA A 142 1.71 -12.36 -8.40
C ALA A 142 0.99 -11.95 -7.11
N TYR A 143 1.62 -12.16 -5.95
CA TYR A 143 1.11 -11.69 -4.65
C TYR A 143 0.97 -10.16 -4.62
N ILE A 144 1.98 -9.41 -5.06
CA ILE A 144 1.95 -7.94 -5.14
C ILE A 144 0.79 -7.46 -6.02
N GLY A 145 0.62 -8.07 -7.21
CA GLY A 145 -0.48 -7.73 -8.10
C GLY A 145 -1.85 -7.91 -7.44
N PHE A 146 -2.05 -9.02 -6.74
CA PHE A 146 -3.29 -9.30 -6.00
C PHE A 146 -3.53 -8.31 -4.85
N SER A 147 -2.52 -8.08 -4.00
CA SER A 147 -2.58 -7.10 -2.91
C SER A 147 -2.91 -5.70 -3.41
N THR A 148 -2.32 -5.30 -4.54
CA THR A 148 -2.59 -3.99 -5.14
C THR A 148 -4.04 -3.89 -5.64
N ILE A 149 -4.62 -4.97 -6.20
CA ILE A 149 -6.05 -4.99 -6.57
C ILE A 149 -6.93 -4.84 -5.33
N PHE A 150 -6.61 -5.53 -4.23
CA PHE A 150 -7.34 -5.36 -2.97
C PHE A 150 -7.33 -3.90 -2.50
N HIS A 151 -6.15 -3.28 -2.45
CA HIS A 151 -6.00 -1.88 -2.07
C HIS A 151 -6.81 -0.95 -3.00
N THR A 152 -6.62 -1.12 -4.32
CA THR A 152 -7.31 -0.31 -5.34
C THR A 152 -8.83 -0.38 -5.20
N THR A 153 -9.37 -1.60 -5.10
CA THR A 153 -10.83 -1.79 -5.00
C THR A 153 -11.39 -1.27 -3.69
N PHE A 154 -10.64 -1.37 -2.60
CA PHE A 154 -10.97 -0.79 -1.31
C PHE A 154 -11.07 0.75 -1.41
N VAL A 155 -9.99 1.39 -1.87
CA VAL A 155 -9.92 2.86 -1.96
C VAL A 155 -10.96 3.40 -2.94
N LYS A 156 -11.05 2.82 -4.15
CA LYS A 156 -11.99 3.28 -5.17
C LYS A 156 -13.44 3.13 -4.72
N TYR A 157 -13.84 1.96 -4.20
CA TYR A 157 -15.20 1.71 -3.79
C TYR A 157 -15.65 2.67 -2.68
N LEU A 158 -14.84 2.81 -1.65
CA LEU A 158 -15.19 3.68 -0.52
C LEU A 158 -15.19 5.16 -0.91
N LEU A 159 -14.31 5.59 -1.81
CA LEU A 159 -14.36 6.94 -2.37
C LEU A 159 -15.64 7.15 -3.20
N ASP A 160 -15.97 6.20 -4.06
CA ASP A 160 -17.18 6.27 -4.91
C ASP A 160 -18.47 6.27 -4.05
N VAL A 161 -18.49 5.60 -2.89
CA VAL A 161 -19.62 5.70 -1.94
C VAL A 161 -19.76 7.12 -1.38
N LEU A 162 -18.66 7.78 -1.04
CA LEU A 162 -18.70 9.15 -0.53
C LEU A 162 -19.07 10.19 -1.61
N THR A 163 -18.64 9.98 -2.86
CA THR A 163 -18.86 10.96 -3.93
C THR A 163 -20.20 10.77 -4.65
N ASP A 164 -20.59 9.53 -4.87
CA ASP A 164 -21.71 9.16 -5.74
C ASP A 164 -22.87 8.48 -5.00
N GLY A 165 -22.68 8.09 -3.73
CA GLY A 165 -23.65 7.33 -2.95
C GLY A 165 -23.76 5.86 -3.35
N PHE A 166 -24.80 5.18 -2.85
CA PHE A 166 -25.12 3.81 -3.24
C PHE A 166 -25.89 3.80 -4.57
N LYS A 167 -25.44 2.97 -5.52
CA LYS A 167 -26.04 2.85 -6.86
C LYS A 167 -26.77 1.50 -7.06
N LEU A 168 -26.42 0.49 -6.27
CA LEU A 168 -26.92 -0.87 -6.44
C LEU A 168 -27.87 -1.27 -5.28
N PRO A 169 -28.87 -2.13 -5.52
CA PRO A 169 -29.89 -2.45 -4.53
C PRO A 169 -29.36 -2.97 -3.19
N ASN A 170 -28.34 -3.83 -3.20
CA ASN A 170 -27.81 -4.48 -1.98
C ASN A 170 -26.56 -3.79 -1.40
N GLU A 171 -26.14 -2.69 -1.98
CA GLU A 171 -24.87 -2.06 -1.69
C GLU A 171 -24.82 -1.49 -0.27
N ARG A 172 -25.93 -0.91 0.20
CA ARG A 172 -26.06 -0.40 1.57
C ARG A 172 -25.87 -1.53 2.59
N MET A 173 -26.48 -2.69 2.38
CA MET A 173 -26.36 -3.83 3.29
C MET A 173 -24.91 -4.33 3.37
N VAL A 174 -24.22 -4.43 2.23
CA VAL A 174 -22.80 -4.80 2.16
C VAL A 174 -21.93 -3.77 2.90
N PHE A 175 -22.20 -2.50 2.68
CA PHE A 175 -21.48 -1.42 3.34
C PHE A 175 -21.66 -1.42 4.86
N GLU A 176 -22.87 -1.63 5.36
CA GLU A 176 -23.11 -1.73 6.82
C GLU A 176 -22.38 -2.94 7.43
N GLY A 177 -22.37 -4.07 6.76
CA GLY A 177 -21.56 -5.22 7.18
C GLY A 177 -20.06 -4.92 7.22
N PHE A 178 -19.54 -4.23 6.21
CA PHE A 178 -18.17 -3.74 6.17
C PHE A 178 -17.90 -2.79 7.34
N LYS A 179 -18.76 -1.79 7.58
CA LYS A 179 -18.61 -0.83 8.67
C LYS A 179 -18.50 -1.52 10.02
N LEU A 180 -19.36 -2.49 10.33
CA LEU A 180 -19.30 -3.27 11.57
C LEU A 180 -17.95 -3.99 11.75
N ALA A 181 -17.38 -4.52 10.67
CA ALA A 181 -16.13 -5.26 10.71
C ALA A 181 -14.90 -4.35 10.79
N TRP A 182 -14.92 -3.19 10.13
CA TRP A 182 -13.76 -2.32 9.93
C TRP A 182 -13.75 -1.05 10.78
N ASN A 183 -14.86 -0.69 11.43
CA ASN A 183 -14.89 0.46 12.35
C ASN A 183 -14.31 0.09 13.73
N ARG A 184 -13.07 -0.39 13.74
CA ARG A 184 -12.35 -0.79 14.95
C ARG A 184 -10.94 -0.19 14.92
N THR A 185 -10.56 0.42 16.03
CA THR A 185 -9.19 0.90 16.23
C THR A 185 -8.24 -0.30 16.34
N PRO A 186 -7.14 -0.35 15.58
CA PRO A 186 -6.13 -1.38 15.74
C PRO A 186 -5.60 -1.40 17.19
N ASP A 187 -5.46 -2.58 17.76
CA ASP A 187 -4.82 -2.73 19.06
C ASP A 187 -3.30 -2.50 18.92
N LEU A 188 -2.80 -1.48 19.60
CA LEU A 188 -1.39 -1.10 19.62
C LEU A 188 -0.72 -1.41 20.98
N SER A 189 -1.42 -2.02 21.94
CA SER A 189 -0.95 -2.18 23.31
C SER A 189 0.26 -3.10 23.45
N GLY A 190 0.44 -4.06 22.54
CA GLY A 190 1.55 -5.01 22.56
C GLY A 190 2.82 -4.55 21.84
N LEU A 191 2.84 -3.32 21.29
CA LEU A 191 3.98 -2.83 20.51
C LEU A 191 5.11 -2.37 21.44
N VAL A 192 6.32 -2.86 21.20
CA VAL A 192 7.54 -2.48 21.91
C VAL A 192 8.42 -1.67 20.96
N PHE A 193 8.76 -0.47 21.36
CA PHE A 193 9.70 0.40 20.62
C PHE A 193 10.98 0.51 21.42
N THR A 194 12.10 0.33 20.76
CA THR A 194 13.42 0.54 21.37
C THR A 194 13.70 2.04 21.46
N PRO A 195 14.17 2.58 22.58
CA PRO A 195 14.66 3.97 22.62
C PRO A 195 15.74 4.17 21.58
N GLY A 196 15.63 5.28 20.83
CA GLY A 196 16.57 5.57 19.75
C GLY A 196 18.03 5.55 20.22
N PRO A 197 18.99 5.17 19.35
CA PRO A 197 20.39 5.02 19.72
C PRO A 197 21.01 6.32 20.27
N LEU A 198 20.45 7.47 19.92
CA LEU A 198 20.86 8.77 20.43
C LEU A 198 20.49 9.03 21.90
N GLU A 199 19.48 8.39 22.43
CA GLU A 199 19.14 8.51 23.87
C GLU A 199 20.07 7.67 24.75
N ARG A 200 20.51 6.51 24.27
CA ARG A 200 21.48 5.67 25.00
C ARG A 200 22.85 6.29 25.07
N THR A 201 23.30 6.99 24.02
CA THR A 201 24.59 7.69 24.00
C THR A 201 24.57 9.03 24.76
N ALA A 202 23.41 9.67 24.92
CA ALA A 202 23.27 10.88 25.75
C ALA A 202 23.42 10.63 27.26
N ALA A 203 23.23 9.39 27.71
CA ALA A 203 23.48 8.98 29.11
C ALA A 203 24.98 8.80 29.42
N SER A 204 25.83 8.68 28.40
CA SER A 204 27.31 8.65 28.56
C SER A 204 27.91 10.01 28.19
N HIS A 205 28.05 10.89 29.16
CA HIS A 205 28.53 12.26 29.01
C HIS A 205 29.96 12.37 28.47
N LEU A 206 30.19 13.39 27.59
CA LEU A 206 31.43 14.14 27.40
C LEU A 206 32.42 13.69 26.33
N SER A 207 32.06 12.98 25.28
CA SER A 207 32.97 12.87 24.12
C SER A 207 32.28 13.34 22.83
N PRO A 208 33.01 13.98 21.90
CA PRO A 208 32.50 14.23 20.55
C PRO A 208 32.00 12.91 19.94
N ARG A 209 30.83 12.95 19.33
CA ARG A 209 30.28 11.74 18.71
C ARG A 209 31.22 11.20 17.64
N PRO A 210 31.58 9.90 17.67
CA PRO A 210 32.39 9.35 16.61
C PRO A 210 31.61 9.36 15.29
N ASN A 211 32.26 9.72 14.21
CA ASN A 211 31.70 9.66 12.85
C ASN A 211 32.59 8.73 12.01
N PRO A 212 32.09 7.61 11.54
CA PRO A 212 30.72 7.04 11.68
C PRO A 212 30.48 6.47 13.09
N LEU A 213 29.20 6.25 13.43
CA LEU A 213 28.81 5.58 14.68
C LEU A 213 29.49 4.22 14.84
N PRO A 214 29.85 3.79 16.07
CA PRO A 214 30.26 2.43 16.35
C PRO A 214 29.26 1.39 15.86
N GLN A 215 29.69 0.15 15.68
CA GLN A 215 28.85 -0.94 15.14
C GLN A 215 27.56 -1.19 15.97
N GLU A 216 27.66 -1.15 17.28
CA GLU A 216 26.51 -1.40 18.18
C GLU A 216 25.32 -0.43 17.96
N PRO A 217 25.47 0.90 17.87
CA PRO A 217 24.40 1.82 17.53
C PRO A 217 23.77 1.57 16.16
N ARG A 218 24.56 1.19 15.16
CA ARG A 218 24.05 0.83 13.83
C ARG A 218 23.15 -0.40 13.88
N GLU A 219 23.57 -1.45 14.58
CA GLU A 219 22.75 -2.67 14.74
C GLU A 219 21.41 -2.38 15.42
N ILE A 220 21.39 -1.46 16.38
CA ILE A 220 20.16 -1.01 17.03
C ILE A 220 19.23 -0.33 15.99
N ILE A 221 19.76 0.56 15.15
CA ILE A 221 19.00 1.23 14.09
C ILE A 221 18.39 0.21 13.13
N TYR A 222 19.20 -0.75 12.64
CA TYR A 222 18.72 -1.79 11.73
C TYR A 222 17.59 -2.63 12.35
N LYS A 223 17.77 -3.07 13.60
CA LYS A 223 16.75 -3.85 14.32
C LYS A 223 15.45 -3.06 14.51
N GLU A 224 15.55 -1.79 14.85
CA GLU A 224 14.39 -0.93 15.04
C GLU A 224 13.65 -0.68 13.73
N ILE A 225 14.36 -0.40 12.63
CA ILE A 225 13.76 -0.25 11.30
C ILE A 225 13.01 -1.54 10.89
N CYS A 226 13.62 -2.71 11.04
CA CYS A 226 12.98 -3.99 10.73
C CYS A 226 11.73 -4.23 11.59
N GLN A 227 11.82 -3.93 12.89
CA GLN A 227 10.70 -4.12 13.81
C GLN A 227 9.53 -3.18 13.49
N VAL A 228 9.80 -1.89 13.28
CA VAL A 228 8.75 -0.91 12.99
C VAL A 228 8.17 -1.11 11.60
N GLY A 229 8.98 -1.48 10.62
CA GLY A 229 8.50 -1.89 9.30
C GLY A 229 7.49 -3.03 9.40
N ARG A 230 7.80 -4.07 10.17
CA ARG A 230 6.88 -5.18 10.43
C ARG A 230 5.58 -4.71 11.09
N TYR A 231 5.64 -3.87 12.13
CA TYR A 231 4.45 -3.32 12.77
C TYR A 231 3.58 -2.54 11.79
N THR A 232 4.20 -1.79 10.88
CA THR A 232 3.47 -0.98 9.89
C THR A 232 2.63 -1.86 8.96
N VAL A 233 3.17 -3.00 8.52
CA VAL A 233 2.43 -3.99 7.72
C VAL A 233 1.38 -4.71 8.57
N GLU A 234 1.72 -5.23 9.75
CA GLU A 234 0.80 -5.98 10.61
C GLU A 234 -0.40 -5.17 11.08
N LYS A 235 -0.25 -3.85 11.21
CA LYS A 235 -1.36 -2.96 11.58
C LYS A 235 -2.14 -2.41 10.37
N GLY A 236 -1.77 -2.83 9.15
CA GLY A 236 -2.45 -2.48 7.92
C GLY A 236 -2.26 -1.02 7.50
N PHE A 237 -1.16 -0.38 7.92
CA PHE A 237 -0.82 0.98 7.50
C PHE A 237 -0.07 1.01 6.18
N VAL A 238 0.31 -0.14 5.66
CA VAL A 238 0.87 -0.30 4.32
C VAL A 238 0.63 -1.74 3.86
N ASP A 239 0.42 -1.92 2.58
CA ASP A 239 0.57 -3.24 1.95
C ASP A 239 2.07 -3.50 1.81
N SER A 240 2.54 -4.68 2.15
CA SER A 240 3.94 -5.04 2.44
C SER A 240 5.02 -4.42 1.53
N PHE A 241 4.69 -4.22 0.28
CA PHE A 241 5.57 -3.76 -0.80
C PHE A 241 5.63 -2.23 -0.93
N PHE A 242 4.58 -1.51 -0.55
CA PHE A 242 4.54 -0.06 -0.60
C PHE A 242 5.08 0.58 0.68
N GLY A 243 5.40 1.87 0.60
CA GLY A 243 5.94 2.62 1.71
C GLY A 243 7.44 2.43 1.93
N ASN A 244 7.97 3.19 2.86
CA ASN A 244 9.40 3.15 3.21
C ASN A 244 9.64 3.73 4.61
N ILE A 245 10.82 3.44 5.14
CA ILE A 245 11.19 3.80 6.50
C ILE A 245 12.66 4.19 6.55
N SER A 246 13.00 5.23 7.31
CA SER A 246 14.41 5.62 7.49
C SER A 246 14.71 6.23 8.86
N TYR A 247 15.96 6.15 9.25
CA TYR A 247 16.52 6.79 10.44
C TYR A 247 17.77 7.60 10.11
N PHE A 248 17.90 8.79 10.68
CA PHE A 248 19.05 9.68 10.50
C PHE A 248 19.87 9.82 11.79
N ASP A 249 21.12 9.38 11.77
CA ASP A 249 22.01 9.45 12.93
C ASP A 249 22.74 10.79 13.12
N GLY A 250 22.58 11.70 12.18
CA GLY A 250 23.27 13.00 12.12
C GLY A 250 24.25 13.11 10.96
N THR A 251 24.63 12.02 10.33
CA THR A 251 25.55 11.94 9.17
C THR A 251 25.04 11.01 8.09
N THR A 252 24.39 9.91 8.48
CA THR A 252 23.97 8.83 7.61
C THR A 252 22.46 8.60 7.73
N ILE A 253 21.79 8.47 6.61
CA ILE A 253 20.39 8.05 6.51
C ILE A 253 20.37 6.53 6.28
N TYR A 254 19.83 5.79 7.22
CA TYR A 254 19.53 4.35 7.07
C TYR A 254 18.13 4.22 6.53
N ILE A 255 17.97 3.74 5.30
CA ILE A 255 16.70 3.73 4.59
C ILE A 255 16.42 2.38 3.95
N SER A 256 15.15 1.94 3.96
CA SER A 256 14.73 0.75 3.22
C SER A 256 15.01 0.88 1.73
N GLN A 257 15.38 -0.23 1.10
CA GLN A 257 15.62 -0.28 -0.35
C GLN A 257 14.31 -0.15 -1.13
N THR A 258 14.40 0.33 -2.35
CA THR A 258 13.27 0.36 -3.26
C THR A 258 12.75 -1.06 -3.52
N THR A 259 11.43 -1.22 -3.62
CA THR A 259 10.76 -2.53 -3.79
C THR A 259 10.97 -3.54 -2.66
N SER A 260 11.53 -3.17 -1.52
CA SER A 260 11.61 -4.04 -0.35
C SER A 260 10.28 -4.07 0.41
N SER A 261 9.94 -5.26 0.92
CA SER A 261 8.77 -5.44 1.79
C SER A 261 9.08 -4.94 3.20
N LEU A 262 8.26 -4.03 3.76
CA LEU A 262 8.53 -3.45 5.08
C LEU A 262 8.54 -4.46 6.22
N ASP A 263 7.88 -5.61 6.08
CA ASP A 263 7.93 -6.70 7.05
C ASP A 263 9.12 -7.67 6.86
N GLU A 264 10.03 -7.38 5.90
CA GLU A 264 11.17 -8.23 5.53
C GLU A 264 12.41 -7.39 5.19
N LEU A 265 12.77 -6.47 6.06
CA LEU A 265 13.85 -5.51 5.81
C LEU A 265 15.25 -6.01 6.18
N GLU A 266 15.41 -7.22 6.71
CA GLU A 266 16.72 -7.79 7.02
C GLU A 266 17.57 -7.90 5.74
N GLY A 267 18.67 -7.13 5.66
CA GLY A 267 19.53 -7.03 4.47
C GLY A 267 19.07 -6.04 3.40
N PHE A 268 17.94 -5.35 3.60
CA PHE A 268 17.37 -4.39 2.63
C PHE A 268 17.32 -2.96 3.19
N ILE A 269 18.32 -2.56 3.97
CA ILE A 269 18.47 -1.21 4.52
C ILE A 269 19.82 -0.64 4.08
N ASP A 270 19.81 0.47 3.37
CA ASP A 270 21.00 1.14 2.87
C ASP A 270 21.44 2.27 3.81
N PRO A 271 22.74 2.32 4.19
CA PRO A 271 23.33 3.46 4.87
C PRO A 271 23.79 4.51 3.85
N VAL A 272 23.04 5.59 3.69
CA VAL A 272 23.32 6.64 2.71
C VAL A 272 23.84 7.88 3.42
N PRO A 273 25.09 8.35 3.18
CA PRO A 273 25.56 9.61 3.69
C PRO A 273 24.68 10.77 3.24
N ILE A 274 24.36 11.70 4.16
CA ILE A 274 23.45 12.81 3.88
C ILE A 274 23.98 13.78 2.82
N ASP A 275 25.29 13.85 2.66
CA ASP A 275 25.97 14.68 1.66
C ASP A 275 26.00 14.06 0.25
N GLY A 276 25.54 12.82 0.10
CA GLY A 276 25.54 12.11 -1.16
C GLY A 276 26.90 11.59 -1.61
N SER A 277 27.88 11.48 -0.71
CA SER A 277 29.27 11.07 -1.01
C SER A 277 29.44 9.57 -1.32
N SER A 278 28.38 8.79 -1.38
CA SER A 278 28.42 7.35 -1.61
C SER A 278 27.42 6.90 -2.68
N THR A 279 27.75 5.81 -3.37
CA THR A 279 26.84 5.10 -4.30
C THR A 279 25.81 4.20 -3.62
N ALA A 280 25.84 4.10 -2.28
CA ALA A 280 24.85 3.31 -1.50
C ALA A 280 23.39 3.74 -1.75
N GLY A 281 23.15 4.98 -2.21
CA GLY A 281 21.81 5.46 -2.58
C GLY A 281 21.23 4.89 -3.88
N LEU A 282 21.95 4.03 -4.62
CA LEU A 282 21.45 3.46 -5.88
C LEU A 282 20.32 2.46 -5.66
N SER A 283 20.35 1.70 -4.57
CA SER A 283 19.33 0.72 -4.17
C SER A 283 18.32 1.27 -3.17
N ALA A 284 18.60 2.43 -2.57
CA ALA A 284 17.73 3.09 -1.61
C ALA A 284 16.34 3.40 -2.21
N SER A 285 15.33 3.53 -1.36
CA SER A 285 13.99 3.96 -1.76
C SER A 285 14.03 5.16 -2.70
N SER A 286 13.21 5.14 -3.74
CA SER A 286 13.05 6.28 -4.68
C SER A 286 12.61 7.58 -3.99
N GLU A 287 12.11 7.49 -2.75
CA GLU A 287 11.70 8.63 -1.92
C GLU A 287 12.81 9.15 -0.99
N LEU A 288 14.03 8.62 -1.11
CA LEU A 288 15.21 9.16 -0.39
C LEU A 288 15.33 10.69 -0.44
N PRO A 289 15.08 11.38 -1.58
CA PRO A 289 15.13 12.85 -1.63
C PRO A 289 14.12 13.51 -0.66
N THR A 290 12.95 12.93 -0.49
CA THR A 290 11.92 13.41 0.46
C THR A 290 12.39 13.25 1.90
N HIS A 291 12.88 12.06 2.27
CA HIS A 291 13.43 11.80 3.60
C HIS A 291 14.60 12.70 3.92
N ARG A 292 15.53 12.87 2.98
CA ARG A 292 16.67 13.80 3.12
C ARG A 292 16.20 15.23 3.34
N GLY A 293 15.21 15.72 2.58
CA GLY A 293 14.64 17.05 2.77
C GLY A 293 14.04 17.23 4.17
N ILE A 294 13.31 16.24 4.68
CA ILE A 294 12.77 16.27 6.05
C ILE A 294 13.90 16.41 7.08
N TYR A 295 14.97 15.63 6.95
CA TYR A 295 16.10 15.67 7.90
C TYR A 295 16.91 16.95 7.86
N LEU A 296 17.03 17.58 6.70
CA LEU A 296 17.74 18.85 6.55
C LEU A 296 16.94 20.04 7.11
N ASP A 297 15.60 19.99 7.01
CA ASP A 297 14.74 21.14 7.34
C ASP A 297 14.06 21.02 8.72
N SER A 298 14.33 19.96 9.49
CA SER A 298 13.65 19.69 10.75
C SER A 298 14.52 18.96 11.77
N PRO A 299 14.12 18.90 13.06
CA PRO A 299 14.84 18.13 14.09
C PRO A 299 14.56 16.62 14.06
N TYR A 300 13.75 16.13 13.14
CA TYR A 300 13.35 14.72 13.09
C TYR A 300 14.51 13.78 12.79
N ARG A 301 14.44 12.57 13.34
CA ARG A 301 15.45 11.53 13.18
C ARG A 301 14.87 10.24 12.61
N ALA A 302 13.59 9.99 12.79
CA ALA A 302 12.88 8.84 12.29
C ALA A 302 11.77 9.29 11.35
N VAL A 303 11.69 8.72 10.16
CA VAL A 303 10.62 8.98 9.19
C VAL A 303 10.01 7.65 8.74
N LEU A 304 8.69 7.59 8.78
CA LEU A 304 7.88 6.47 8.33
C LEU A 304 6.91 6.97 7.26
N HIS A 305 6.92 6.33 6.10
CA HIS A 305 5.96 6.52 5.04
C HIS A 305 5.13 5.25 4.84
N GLY A 306 3.82 5.40 4.81
CA GLY A 306 2.88 4.31 4.60
C GLY A 306 1.65 4.76 3.84
N HIS A 307 0.81 3.78 3.46
CA HIS A 307 -0.38 3.97 2.63
C HIS A 307 -1.67 3.56 3.37
N PRO A 308 -1.96 4.16 4.55
CA PRO A 308 -3.19 3.85 5.26
C PRO A 308 -4.40 4.34 4.47
N ARG A 309 -5.41 3.48 4.36
CA ARG A 309 -6.43 3.60 3.30
C ARG A 309 -7.43 4.73 3.51
N PHE A 310 -7.87 4.96 4.75
CA PHE A 310 -8.88 6.00 5.00
C PHE A 310 -8.32 7.41 4.84
N SER A 311 -7.05 7.63 5.20
CA SER A 311 -6.37 8.90 4.96
C SER A 311 -6.19 9.17 3.47
N ILE A 312 -5.87 8.15 2.68
CA ILE A 312 -5.82 8.25 1.21
C ILE A 312 -7.19 8.66 0.67
N ILE A 313 -8.26 7.96 1.04
CA ILE A 313 -9.62 8.25 0.59
C ILE A 313 -10.02 9.69 0.90
N LEU A 314 -9.87 10.10 2.16
CA LEU A 314 -10.29 11.45 2.59
C LEU A 314 -9.42 12.55 1.98
N SER A 315 -8.15 12.29 1.70
CA SER A 315 -7.28 13.26 1.02
C SER A 315 -7.77 13.62 -0.37
N MET A 316 -8.47 12.69 -1.04
CA MET A 316 -9.02 12.90 -2.38
C MET A 316 -10.38 13.62 -2.40
N LEU A 317 -11.05 13.75 -1.26
CA LEU A 317 -12.27 14.55 -1.17
C LEU A 317 -11.93 16.04 -1.26
N CYS A 318 -12.61 16.75 -2.15
CA CYS A 318 -12.46 18.19 -2.31
C CYS A 318 -13.82 18.82 -2.60
N ASP A 319 -14.23 19.79 -1.79
CA ASP A 319 -15.51 20.48 -1.93
C ASP A 319 -15.45 21.63 -2.96
N GLU A 320 -14.28 21.94 -3.49
CA GLU A 320 -14.05 22.99 -4.48
C GLU A 320 -14.46 22.56 -5.88
N LYS A 321 -15.73 22.75 -6.21
CA LYS A 321 -16.32 22.33 -7.50
C LYS A 321 -15.78 23.06 -8.72
N ASN A 322 -15.20 24.27 -8.55
CA ASN A 322 -14.82 25.18 -9.64
C ASN A 322 -13.32 25.49 -9.69
N CYS A 323 -12.44 24.66 -9.13
CA CYS A 323 -11.02 24.98 -9.06
C CYS A 323 -10.26 24.85 -10.40
N GLY A 324 -10.80 24.15 -11.39
CA GLY A 324 -10.17 23.96 -12.71
C GLY A 324 -8.91 23.07 -12.71
N ILE A 325 -8.41 22.63 -11.56
CA ILE A 325 -7.22 21.75 -11.46
C ILE A 325 -7.63 20.33 -11.79
N LYS A 326 -7.06 19.76 -12.86
CA LYS A 326 -7.35 18.38 -13.30
C LYS A 326 -6.45 17.34 -12.60
N ASP A 327 -5.19 17.68 -12.32
CA ASP A 327 -4.19 16.81 -11.74
C ASP A 327 -3.90 17.25 -10.29
N CYS A 328 -4.89 17.08 -9.40
CA CYS A 328 -4.80 17.55 -8.01
C CYS A 328 -3.63 16.92 -7.24
N ASN A 329 -3.29 15.67 -7.54
CA ASN A 329 -2.14 14.99 -6.92
C ASN A 329 -0.80 15.64 -7.27
N ARG A 330 -0.70 16.39 -8.37
CA ARG A 330 0.53 17.03 -8.84
C ARG A 330 0.52 18.55 -8.70
N LEU A 331 -0.63 19.17 -8.98
CA LEU A 331 -0.73 20.62 -9.26
C LEU A 331 -1.51 21.38 -8.18
N CYS A 332 -2.12 20.71 -7.20
CA CYS A 332 -2.86 21.42 -6.17
C CYS A 332 -1.90 22.20 -5.26
N ASN A 333 -1.95 23.53 -5.37
CA ASN A 333 -1.15 24.44 -4.54
C ASN A 333 -1.95 25.00 -3.34
N ARG A 334 -3.17 24.51 -3.11
CA ARG A 334 -4.01 24.96 -1.99
C ARG A 334 -3.61 24.24 -0.71
N THR A 335 -3.57 24.99 0.37
CA THR A 335 -3.48 24.43 1.71
C THR A 335 -4.81 23.78 2.06
N ARG A 336 -4.81 22.46 2.19
CA ARG A 336 -5.97 21.67 2.58
C ARG A 336 -5.63 20.88 3.84
N THR A 337 -6.64 20.55 4.60
CA THR A 337 -6.47 19.70 5.79
C THR A 337 -7.57 18.66 5.85
N VAL A 338 -7.26 17.51 6.42
CA VAL A 338 -8.24 16.52 6.84
C VAL A 338 -7.90 16.07 8.26
N CYS A 339 -8.89 16.04 9.13
CA CYS A 339 -8.71 15.72 10.55
C CYS A 339 -7.57 16.55 11.22
N GLY A 340 -7.40 17.81 10.82
CA GLY A 340 -6.35 18.71 11.32
C GLY A 340 -4.93 18.45 10.77
N VAL A 341 -4.78 17.54 9.81
CA VAL A 341 -3.48 17.20 9.19
C VAL A 341 -3.38 17.83 7.80
N PRO A 342 -2.25 18.48 7.46
CA PRO A 342 -2.07 19.10 6.15
C PRO A 342 -2.04 18.05 5.04
N ILE A 343 -2.74 18.37 3.92
CA ILE A 343 -2.70 17.60 2.68
C ILE A 343 -1.86 18.37 1.69
N VAL A 344 -0.85 17.72 1.12
CA VAL A 344 0.00 18.28 0.07
C VAL A 344 -0.14 17.52 -1.23
N ALA A 345 0.02 18.22 -2.35
CA ALA A 345 0.23 17.57 -3.62
C ALA A 345 1.63 16.97 -3.67
N GLY A 346 1.77 15.81 -4.28
CA GLY A 346 3.04 15.14 -4.47
C GLY A 346 2.94 14.15 -5.61
N GLU A 347 3.80 14.30 -6.59
CA GLU A 347 3.93 13.31 -7.66
C GLU A 347 4.65 12.08 -7.12
N THR A 348 4.15 10.89 -7.41
CA THR A 348 4.85 9.64 -7.10
C THR A 348 6.23 9.60 -7.74
N GLY A 349 7.24 9.13 -7.00
CA GLY A 349 8.62 9.01 -7.46
C GLY A 349 9.57 10.08 -6.91
N ALA A 350 10.82 10.01 -7.35
CA ALA A 350 12.00 10.61 -6.71
C ALA A 350 12.00 12.14 -6.51
N GLY A 351 11.15 12.90 -7.16
CA GLY A 351 11.27 14.37 -7.15
C GLY A 351 10.05 15.15 -6.69
N GLY A 352 8.85 14.57 -6.80
CA GLY A 352 7.61 15.30 -6.59
C GLY A 352 7.35 15.64 -5.12
N MET A 353 7.39 14.64 -4.25
CA MET A 353 7.13 14.81 -2.82
C MET A 353 8.23 15.54 -2.08
N ALA A 354 9.47 15.46 -2.54
CA ALA A 354 10.61 16.18 -1.94
C ALA A 354 10.44 17.71 -1.91
N LYS A 355 9.54 18.26 -2.73
CA LYS A 355 9.24 19.70 -2.78
C LYS A 355 8.21 20.15 -1.77
N SER A 356 7.25 19.29 -1.44
CA SER A 356 6.07 19.66 -0.65
C SER A 356 6.06 19.07 0.76
N VAL A 357 6.50 17.82 0.90
CA VAL A 357 6.45 17.09 2.18
C VAL A 357 7.35 17.70 3.27
N PRO A 358 8.62 18.07 3.03
CA PRO A 358 9.48 18.62 4.09
C PRO A 358 8.89 19.86 4.76
N ALA A 359 8.33 20.77 3.99
CA ALA A 359 7.69 21.97 4.54
C ALA A 359 6.39 21.64 5.33
N ALA A 360 5.57 20.72 4.82
CA ALA A 360 4.30 20.37 5.44
C ALA A 360 4.43 19.58 6.74
N ILE A 361 5.46 18.73 6.84
CA ILE A 361 5.67 17.88 8.02
C ILE A 361 6.34 18.64 9.19
N LYS A 362 6.97 19.77 8.91
CA LYS A 362 7.87 20.49 9.84
C LYS A 362 7.22 20.82 11.18
N GLU A 363 5.98 21.27 11.20
CA GLU A 363 5.30 21.73 12.42
C GLU A 363 4.71 20.59 13.25
N GLN A 364 4.01 19.67 12.59
CA GLN A 364 3.23 18.63 13.26
C GLN A 364 3.92 17.26 13.25
N GLY A 365 4.95 17.09 12.43
CA GLY A 365 5.64 15.81 12.22
C GLY A 365 4.75 14.79 11.51
N VAL A 366 3.74 15.24 10.77
CA VAL A 366 2.88 14.39 9.94
C VAL A 366 2.23 15.21 8.84
N CYS A 367 2.14 14.63 7.64
CA CYS A 367 1.33 15.17 6.54
C CYS A 367 0.78 14.03 5.69
N ILE A 368 -0.29 14.31 4.96
CA ILE A 368 -0.90 13.40 3.99
C ILE A 368 -0.54 13.89 2.58
N VAL A 369 -0.09 12.98 1.74
CA VAL A 369 0.09 13.25 0.31
C VAL A 369 -1.20 12.84 -0.41
N TYR A 370 -1.75 13.75 -1.21
CA TYR A 370 -3.01 13.58 -1.92
C TYR A 370 -3.09 12.26 -2.70
N GLY A 371 -4.05 11.40 -2.34
CA GLY A 371 -4.28 10.14 -3.02
C GLY A 371 -3.09 9.17 -2.99
N HIS A 372 -2.16 9.33 -2.03
CA HIS A 372 -0.94 8.54 -1.99
C HIS A 372 -0.71 7.87 -0.62
N GLY A 373 -0.49 8.66 0.45
CA GLY A 373 -0.20 8.10 1.76
C GLY A 373 0.16 9.14 2.80
N ILE A 374 0.72 8.70 3.92
CA ILE A 374 1.14 9.52 5.05
C ILE A 374 2.66 9.49 5.18
N PHE A 375 3.28 10.65 5.40
CA PHE A 375 4.60 10.78 6.00
C PHE A 375 4.44 11.16 7.46
N ALA A 376 5.08 10.41 8.36
CA ALA A 376 5.11 10.68 9.79
C ALA A 376 6.55 10.67 10.30
N ALA A 377 6.87 11.59 11.23
CA ALA A 377 8.22 11.79 11.73
C ALA A 377 8.27 11.83 13.25
N GLY A 378 9.37 11.31 13.78
CA GLY A 378 9.73 11.33 15.19
C GLY A 378 11.07 12.03 15.40
N GLU A 379 11.17 12.82 16.49
CA GLU A 379 12.38 13.59 16.79
C GLU A 379 13.55 12.71 17.26
N LYS A 380 13.26 11.55 17.87
CA LYS A 380 14.26 10.70 18.49
C LYS A 380 14.18 9.25 18.05
N ASP A 381 12.97 8.72 17.93
CA ASP A 381 12.66 7.31 17.67
C ASP A 381 11.45 7.15 16.76
N PHE A 382 11.18 5.93 16.34
CA PHE A 382 10.04 5.61 15.49
C PHE A 382 8.70 5.60 16.22
N ARG A 383 8.66 5.52 17.54
CA ARG A 383 7.41 5.45 18.30
C ARG A 383 6.50 6.62 17.98
N LYS A 384 7.07 7.85 18.01
CA LYS A 384 6.28 9.06 17.69
C LYS A 384 5.77 9.05 16.25
N ALA A 385 6.61 8.65 15.28
CA ALA A 385 6.22 8.56 13.87
C ALA A 385 5.10 7.55 13.68
N PHE A 386 5.25 6.34 14.23
CA PHE A 386 4.27 5.27 14.14
C PHE A 386 2.93 5.65 14.79
N MET A 387 2.97 6.20 16.01
CA MET A 387 1.75 6.61 16.73
C MET A 387 1.01 7.74 16.01
N LYS A 388 1.71 8.71 15.42
CA LYS A 388 1.10 9.76 14.59
C LYS A 388 0.38 9.18 13.37
N MET A 389 1.03 8.24 12.65
CA MET A 389 0.40 7.57 11.51
C MET A 389 -0.87 6.82 11.93
N ALA A 390 -0.80 6.07 13.02
CA ALA A 390 -1.93 5.33 13.56
C ALA A 390 -3.08 6.26 13.99
N GLU A 391 -2.77 7.36 14.67
CA GLU A 391 -3.75 8.36 15.10
C GLU A 391 -4.45 9.00 13.92
N VAL A 392 -3.69 9.43 12.90
CA VAL A 392 -4.26 10.06 11.70
C VAL A 392 -5.17 9.10 10.97
N GLU A 393 -4.76 7.85 10.75
CA GLU A 393 -5.60 6.85 10.08
C GLU A 393 -6.87 6.55 10.87
N ASN A 394 -6.78 6.44 12.19
CA ASN A 394 -7.96 6.23 13.04
C ASN A 394 -8.94 7.39 12.95
N ARG A 395 -8.47 8.63 13.03
CA ARG A 395 -9.31 9.83 12.89
C ARG A 395 -9.92 9.92 11.48
N CYS A 396 -9.17 9.59 10.46
CA CYS A 396 -9.68 9.55 9.09
C CYS A 396 -10.74 8.45 8.92
N ARG A 397 -10.59 7.28 9.55
CA ARG A 397 -11.59 6.22 9.51
C ARG A 397 -12.90 6.66 10.20
N GLU A 398 -12.83 7.24 11.39
CA GLU A 398 -13.98 7.75 12.11
C GLU A 398 -14.70 8.82 11.29
N GLU A 399 -13.96 9.76 10.73
CA GLU A 399 -14.49 10.81 9.86
C GLU A 399 -15.10 10.26 8.57
N TYR A 400 -14.47 9.24 7.96
CA TYR A 400 -15.04 8.55 6.81
C TYR A 400 -16.44 8.00 7.11
N PHE A 401 -16.61 7.28 8.21
CA PHE A 401 -17.91 6.71 8.57
C PHE A 401 -18.93 7.78 8.93
N ARG A 402 -18.53 8.85 9.61
CA ARG A 402 -19.39 10.00 9.88
C ARG A 402 -19.90 10.64 8.59
N LEU A 403 -19.01 10.93 7.65
CA LEU A 403 -19.36 11.50 6.33
C LEU A 403 -20.25 10.57 5.51
N SER A 404 -19.99 9.26 5.59
CA SER A 404 -20.80 8.27 4.86
C SER A 404 -22.25 8.25 5.37
N GLU A 405 -22.47 8.37 6.68
CA GLU A 405 -23.82 8.49 7.26
C GLU A 405 -24.56 9.76 6.80
N GLU A 406 -23.87 10.91 6.84
CA GLU A 406 -24.46 12.20 6.40
C GLU A 406 -24.83 12.19 4.93
N ARG A 407 -23.93 11.67 4.06
CA ARG A 407 -24.13 11.69 2.61
C ARG A 407 -25.09 10.60 2.10
N THR A 408 -25.22 9.48 2.81
CA THR A 408 -26.08 8.35 2.40
C THR A 408 -27.35 8.22 3.24
N GLY A 409 -27.43 8.85 4.41
CA GLY A 409 -28.58 8.83 5.32
C GLY A 409 -29.68 9.85 5.02
N SER A 410 -29.41 10.82 4.16
CA SER A 410 -30.33 11.94 3.84
C SER A 410 -31.24 11.66 2.62
N LYS A 411 -31.49 10.40 2.26
CA LYS A 411 -32.43 10.05 1.19
C LYS A 411 -33.47 9.04 1.66
#